data_27d1b4ed682e44259e8c5a2e09287ba4
#
_entry.id   27d1b4ed682e44259e8c5a2e09287ba4
#
_cell.length_a   1.000
_cell.length_b   1.000
_cell.length_c   1.000
_cell.angle_alpha   90.00
_cell.angle_beta   90.00
_cell.angle_gamma   90.00
#
_symmetry.space_group_name_H-M   'P 1'
#
loop_
_entity.id
_entity.type
_entity.pdbx_description
1 polymer ?
#
loop_
_entity_poly.entity_id
_entity_poly.type
_entity_poly.pdbx_seq_one_letter_code
_entity_poly.pdbx_strand_id
1 'polypeptide(L)'
;MAQFFLETAWLIPCYPLIGSILAIPWSPSIIRRTGPRPAGYINALMTLVGFLHGLIALPATWNQPAQEVLIPWLQVVDLDLTIPLEFSSITIGAILVITGINLLAQIYAIGYMEMDWGWARFYSLLAFFEAGMCALVLCNSLFFSYMILEILTLGTYLLVGFWFNQSLVVTGARDAFLTKRVGDLFLLMGVIAIYPLAGTWNFTELAEWASTAHIDATVAALLGLALIAGPMGKCAQFPFHLWLDLAMEGPVPSTILRNAVVVCTGAWVLIKLQPVIALSPLATSATLFIGAVTALGATMVAIAQIDIKRTLSYLVSAYMGLVFIAVGSDQTQTALTLMLTYAVSMALLVMSVGAIIWNTITQDVTQLGGLWGKRPASAFAYIVGAAGLVAIPPLGGFWALLQLGDHLSNTYPWLFGLLLLVNGLATFSLTRVFGLAFGGKPTQMTERAPEVHWPMALPMLALMGFTLHVPLILLQWQLIPDWSTLNTTVAGLLVLSSAVGCTLGSFIYLNGSFAKPVRFGTKSLQDFFAYDFYTEKLYRFTVVFVVDQVSRAISWADRYIIDGVVNLVGLLTVFSGQSLKYNVSGQTQFYALTILLGIALFGLLVSWPLLARLSLIIGG
;
A
#
# COMPACT_ATOMS: atom_id res chain seq x y z
N MET A 1 7.93 -7.30 35.54
CA MET A 1 6.76 -7.65 34.69
C MET A 1 6.88 -7.01 33.30
N ALA A 2 7.03 -5.69 33.17
CA ALA A 2 7.19 -5.04 31.86
C ALA A 2 8.36 -5.61 31.03
N GLN A 3 9.51 -5.88 31.67
CA GLN A 3 10.67 -6.48 31.02
C GLN A 3 10.37 -7.87 30.44
N PHE A 4 9.66 -8.72 31.16
CA PHE A 4 9.23 -10.04 30.64
C PHE A 4 8.33 -9.92 29.40
N PHE A 5 7.40 -8.95 29.39
CA PHE A 5 6.56 -8.68 28.21
C PHE A 5 7.37 -8.10 27.06
N LEU A 6 8.43 -7.34 27.32
CA LEU A 6 9.33 -6.87 26.27
C LEU A 6 10.12 -8.03 25.64
N GLU A 7 10.70 -8.90 26.45
CA GLU A 7 11.46 -10.07 25.98
C GLU A 7 10.60 -11.04 25.16
N THR A 8 9.29 -11.06 25.42
CA THR A 8 8.31 -11.89 24.70
C THR A 8 7.54 -11.12 23.62
N ALA A 9 7.88 -9.87 23.32
CA ALA A 9 7.15 -9.03 22.36
C ALA A 9 7.13 -9.58 20.92
N TRP A 10 8.05 -10.48 20.57
CA TRP A 10 8.02 -11.23 19.32
C TRP A 10 6.78 -12.13 19.16
N LEU A 11 6.06 -12.44 20.26
CA LEU A 11 4.80 -13.17 20.22
C LEU A 11 3.62 -12.32 19.74
N ILE A 12 3.74 -10.97 19.73
CA ILE A 12 2.61 -10.09 19.38
C ILE A 12 2.08 -10.38 17.98
N PRO A 13 2.90 -10.53 16.92
CA PRO A 13 2.41 -10.95 15.62
C PRO A 13 1.77 -12.36 15.59
N CYS A 14 2.12 -13.22 16.55
CA CYS A 14 1.61 -14.59 16.61
C CYS A 14 0.15 -14.66 17.09
N TYR A 15 -0.28 -13.75 17.99
CA TYR A 15 -1.65 -13.78 18.51
C TYR A 15 -2.71 -13.65 17.42
N PRO A 16 -2.67 -12.65 16.50
CA PRO A 16 -3.63 -12.58 15.41
C PRO A 16 -3.51 -13.78 14.44
N LEU A 17 -2.31 -14.35 14.23
CA LEU A 17 -2.18 -15.59 13.44
C LEU A 17 -2.93 -16.76 14.08
N ILE A 18 -2.80 -16.93 15.39
CA ILE A 18 -3.57 -17.94 16.15
C ILE A 18 -5.06 -17.67 15.99
N GLY A 19 -5.50 -16.42 16.12
CA GLY A 19 -6.90 -16.01 15.90
C GLY A 19 -7.40 -16.36 14.49
N SER A 20 -6.57 -16.13 13.47
CA SER A 20 -6.87 -16.48 12.08
C SER A 20 -7.12 -17.99 11.92
N ILE A 21 -6.26 -18.82 12.48
CA ILE A 21 -6.38 -20.29 12.43
C ILE A 21 -7.61 -20.75 13.19
N LEU A 22 -7.81 -20.24 14.40
CA LEU A 22 -8.96 -20.60 15.25
C LEU A 22 -10.31 -20.17 14.65
N ALA A 23 -10.34 -19.23 13.72
CA ALA A 23 -11.56 -18.82 13.01
C ALA A 23 -12.01 -19.79 11.90
N ILE A 24 -11.13 -20.65 11.39
CA ILE A 24 -11.40 -21.58 10.28
C ILE A 24 -12.63 -22.50 10.52
N PRO A 25 -12.85 -23.07 11.71
CA PRO A 25 -14.01 -23.94 11.98
C PRO A 25 -15.35 -23.25 11.77
N TRP A 26 -15.42 -21.92 11.85
CA TRP A 26 -16.66 -21.15 11.62
C TRP A 26 -16.82 -20.69 10.16
N SER A 27 -16.10 -21.30 9.23
CA SER A 27 -16.31 -21.08 7.80
C SER A 27 -17.70 -21.56 7.35
N PRO A 28 -18.41 -20.84 6.47
CA PRO A 28 -19.75 -21.22 5.99
C PRO A 28 -19.81 -22.62 5.36
N SER A 29 -18.71 -23.12 4.82
CA SER A 29 -18.60 -24.49 4.29
C SER A 29 -18.62 -25.58 5.38
N ILE A 30 -18.23 -25.25 6.60
CA ILE A 30 -18.11 -26.21 7.72
C ILE A 30 -19.31 -26.09 8.65
N ILE A 31 -19.71 -24.85 9.03
CA ILE A 31 -20.80 -24.62 9.99
C ILE A 31 -22.09 -24.21 9.27
N ARG A 32 -23.10 -25.05 9.40
CA ARG A 32 -24.45 -24.79 8.87
C ARG A 32 -25.48 -24.32 9.91
N ARG A 33 -25.21 -24.50 11.22
CA ARG A 33 -26.22 -24.31 12.30
C ARG A 33 -25.95 -23.17 13.28
N THR A 34 -24.70 -22.84 13.59
CA THR A 34 -24.34 -21.92 14.68
C THR A 34 -24.03 -20.49 14.26
N GLY A 35 -24.01 -20.22 12.95
CA GLY A 35 -23.62 -18.91 12.41
C GLY A 35 -22.12 -18.60 12.54
N PRO A 36 -21.61 -17.61 11.80
CA PRO A 36 -20.18 -17.33 11.69
C PRO A 36 -19.62 -16.40 12.79
N ARG A 37 -20.46 -15.87 13.67
CA ARG A 37 -20.11 -14.79 14.64
C ARG A 37 -18.94 -15.10 15.56
N PRO A 38 -18.75 -16.35 16.08
CA PRO A 38 -17.61 -16.65 16.99
C PRO A 38 -16.24 -16.33 16.38
N ALA A 39 -16.07 -16.42 15.05
CA ALA A 39 -14.83 -16.07 14.38
C ALA A 39 -14.41 -14.62 14.63
N GLY A 40 -15.36 -13.68 14.63
CA GLY A 40 -15.10 -12.27 14.93
C GLY A 40 -14.68 -12.05 16.38
N TYR A 41 -15.36 -12.66 17.32
CA TYR A 41 -15.05 -12.52 18.75
C TYR A 41 -13.68 -13.12 19.12
N ILE A 42 -13.32 -14.27 18.54
CA ILE A 42 -12.02 -14.91 18.76
C ILE A 42 -10.90 -13.99 18.26
N ASN A 43 -11.03 -13.46 17.04
CA ASN A 43 -10.02 -12.58 16.48
C ASN A 43 -9.90 -11.27 17.27
N ALA A 44 -11.02 -10.64 17.64
CA ALA A 44 -11.00 -9.45 18.48
C ALA A 44 -10.34 -9.71 19.86
N LEU A 45 -10.55 -10.90 20.45
CA LEU A 45 -9.87 -11.29 21.69
C LEU A 45 -8.36 -11.44 21.48
N MET A 46 -7.92 -12.08 20.40
CA MET A 46 -6.49 -12.26 20.11
C MET A 46 -5.79 -10.92 19.84
N THR A 47 -6.44 -10.01 19.09
CA THR A 47 -5.95 -8.63 18.90
C THR A 47 -5.88 -7.87 20.22
N LEU A 48 -6.89 -8.01 21.11
CA LEU A 48 -6.88 -7.42 22.44
C LEU A 48 -5.69 -7.93 23.27
N VAL A 49 -5.41 -9.22 23.24
CA VAL A 49 -4.26 -9.81 23.94
C VAL A 49 -2.96 -9.19 23.40
N GLY A 50 -2.81 -9.07 22.07
CA GLY A 50 -1.65 -8.41 21.44
C GLY A 50 -1.51 -6.93 21.85
N PHE A 51 -2.61 -6.19 21.87
CA PHE A 51 -2.65 -4.80 22.32
C PHE A 51 -2.23 -4.64 23.79
N LEU A 52 -2.79 -5.47 24.70
CA LEU A 52 -2.45 -5.44 26.11
C LEU A 52 -0.99 -5.87 26.36
N HIS A 53 -0.48 -6.84 25.60
CA HIS A 53 0.93 -7.24 25.66
C HIS A 53 1.85 -6.05 25.31
N GLY A 54 1.62 -5.38 24.19
CA GLY A 54 2.36 -4.19 23.78
C GLY A 54 2.25 -3.03 24.79
N LEU A 55 1.05 -2.83 25.36
CA LEU A 55 0.81 -1.78 26.35
C LEU A 55 1.63 -2.00 27.64
N ILE A 56 1.75 -3.25 28.08
CA ILE A 56 2.55 -3.61 29.27
C ILE A 56 4.05 -3.57 28.95
N ALA A 57 4.46 -3.85 27.70
CA ALA A 57 5.86 -3.82 27.29
C ALA A 57 6.39 -2.38 27.08
N LEU A 58 5.55 -1.42 26.68
CA LEU A 58 5.96 -0.05 26.34
C LEU A 58 6.79 0.65 27.43
N PRO A 59 6.43 0.62 28.73
CA PRO A 59 7.22 1.27 29.77
C PRO A 59 8.66 0.76 29.89
N ALA A 60 8.92 -0.49 29.49
CA ALA A 60 10.27 -1.07 29.54
C ALA A 60 11.18 -0.57 28.42
N THR A 61 10.62 -0.01 27.35
CA THR A 61 11.39 0.57 26.22
C THR A 61 11.58 2.07 26.32
N TRP A 62 10.84 2.74 27.21
CA TRP A 62 10.83 4.19 27.27
C TRP A 62 12.16 4.73 27.78
N ASN A 63 12.78 5.64 27.02
CA ASN A 63 14.12 6.19 27.29
C ASN A 63 15.23 5.14 27.43
N GLN A 64 15.02 3.95 26.88
CA GLN A 64 16.03 2.89 26.80
C GLN A 64 16.55 2.76 25.36
N PRO A 65 17.82 2.37 25.17
CA PRO A 65 18.32 2.06 23.82
C PRO A 65 17.53 0.90 23.21
N ALA A 66 17.44 0.92 21.89
CA ALA A 66 16.80 -0.18 21.15
C ALA A 66 17.52 -1.51 21.45
N GLN A 67 16.74 -2.56 21.71
CA GLN A 67 17.25 -3.92 21.90
C GLN A 67 17.02 -4.70 20.61
N GLU A 68 18.04 -5.40 20.15
CA GLU A 68 17.93 -6.26 18.98
C GLU A 68 18.01 -7.73 19.39
N VAL A 69 17.08 -8.54 18.88
CA VAL A 69 17.04 -9.99 19.06
C VAL A 69 17.18 -10.65 17.70
N LEU A 70 18.19 -11.51 17.56
CA LEU A 70 18.46 -12.24 16.32
C LEU A 70 17.83 -13.64 16.40
N ILE A 71 16.88 -13.94 15.53
CA ILE A 71 16.28 -15.26 15.40
C ILE A 71 16.97 -15.99 14.23
N PRO A 72 17.67 -17.13 14.47
CA PRO A 72 18.29 -17.90 13.40
C PRO A 72 17.20 -18.48 12.48
N TRP A 73 17.32 -18.26 11.18
CA TRP A 73 16.36 -18.74 10.18
C TRP A 73 16.97 -19.78 9.24
N LEU A 74 18.09 -19.46 8.58
CA LEU A 74 18.75 -20.33 7.62
C LEU A 74 20.27 -20.26 7.78
N GLN A 75 20.89 -21.40 7.99
CA GLN A 75 22.35 -21.53 8.07
C GLN A 75 22.79 -22.53 7.00
N VAL A 76 23.46 -22.05 5.95
CA VAL A 76 23.94 -22.87 4.83
C VAL A 76 25.37 -22.44 4.48
N VAL A 77 26.32 -23.33 4.71
CA VAL A 77 27.76 -23.15 4.41
C VAL A 77 28.29 -21.80 4.91
N ASP A 78 28.34 -20.78 4.07
CA ASP A 78 28.87 -19.45 4.39
C ASP A 78 27.76 -18.38 4.50
N LEU A 79 26.48 -18.78 4.49
CA LEU A 79 25.33 -17.86 4.56
C LEU A 79 24.54 -18.10 5.84
N ASP A 80 24.69 -17.18 6.79
CA ASP A 80 23.89 -17.13 8.02
C ASP A 80 22.81 -16.05 7.88
N LEU A 81 21.57 -16.48 7.62
CA LEU A 81 20.42 -15.58 7.60
C LEU A 81 19.71 -15.63 8.95
N THR A 82 19.77 -14.54 9.66
CA THR A 82 19.03 -14.30 10.91
C THR A 82 17.93 -13.28 10.68
N ILE A 83 16.81 -13.42 11.39
CA ILE A 83 15.74 -12.42 11.40
C ILE A 83 16.01 -11.49 12.58
N PRO A 84 16.51 -10.25 12.33
CA PRO A 84 16.72 -9.28 13.38
C PRO A 84 15.37 -8.64 13.74
N LEU A 85 15.04 -8.65 15.03
CA LEU A 85 13.87 -7.97 15.58
C LEU A 85 14.34 -6.83 16.49
N GLU A 86 13.81 -5.62 16.25
CA GLU A 86 14.10 -4.42 17.04
C GLU A 86 12.98 -4.17 18.03
N PHE A 87 13.32 -4.06 19.31
CA PHE A 87 12.43 -3.65 20.39
C PHE A 87 12.84 -2.26 20.89
N SER A 88 12.11 -1.26 20.46
CA SER A 88 12.30 0.15 20.82
C SER A 88 10.96 0.79 21.20
N SER A 89 10.98 1.98 21.78
CA SER A 89 9.75 2.75 22.04
C SER A 89 8.97 3.05 20.76
N ILE A 90 9.68 3.21 19.63
CA ILE A 90 9.07 3.49 18.32
C ILE A 90 8.38 2.22 17.78
N THR A 91 9.05 1.06 17.81
CA THR A 91 8.49 -0.19 17.29
C THR A 91 7.32 -0.69 18.14
N ILE A 92 7.43 -0.65 19.46
CA ILE A 92 6.34 -1.05 20.37
C ILE A 92 5.19 -0.03 20.31
N GLY A 93 5.49 1.27 20.21
CA GLY A 93 4.48 2.31 19.99
C GLY A 93 3.71 2.12 18.69
N ALA A 94 4.39 1.80 17.60
CA ALA A 94 3.75 1.51 16.31
C ALA A 94 2.87 0.24 16.37
N ILE A 95 3.30 -0.82 17.08
CA ILE A 95 2.48 -2.00 17.36
C ILE A 95 1.19 -1.63 18.08
N LEU A 96 1.25 -0.76 19.08
CA LEU A 96 0.06 -0.30 19.80
C LEU A 96 -0.92 0.44 18.89
N VAL A 97 -0.43 1.26 17.97
CA VAL A 97 -1.27 1.93 16.97
C VAL A 97 -1.91 0.91 16.04
N ILE A 98 -1.14 -0.06 15.54
CA ILE A 98 -1.63 -1.11 14.63
C ILE A 98 -2.71 -1.95 15.31
N THR A 99 -2.39 -2.53 16.48
CA THR A 99 -3.31 -3.42 17.21
C THR A 99 -4.51 -2.67 17.75
N GLY A 100 -4.33 -1.43 18.22
CA GLY A 100 -5.41 -0.58 18.73
C GLY A 100 -6.42 -0.19 17.65
N ILE A 101 -5.96 0.31 16.49
CA ILE A 101 -6.84 0.63 15.35
C ILE A 101 -7.50 -0.65 14.82
N ASN A 102 -6.75 -1.77 14.75
CA ASN A 102 -7.32 -3.02 14.27
C ASN A 102 -8.38 -3.58 15.23
N LEU A 103 -8.16 -3.51 16.54
CA LEU A 103 -9.17 -3.90 17.54
C LEU A 103 -10.47 -3.11 17.36
N LEU A 104 -10.37 -1.79 17.21
CA LEU A 104 -11.52 -0.93 16.99
C LEU A 104 -12.19 -1.22 15.64
N ALA A 105 -11.42 -1.49 14.58
CA ALA A 105 -11.95 -1.89 13.28
C ALA A 105 -12.64 -3.25 13.32
N GLN A 106 -12.15 -4.21 14.10
CA GLN A 106 -12.77 -5.52 14.28
C GLN A 106 -14.10 -5.40 15.05
N ILE A 107 -14.15 -4.59 16.11
CA ILE A 107 -15.41 -4.30 16.82
C ILE A 107 -16.39 -3.60 15.90
N TYR A 108 -15.95 -2.60 15.11
CA TYR A 108 -16.76 -1.91 14.13
C TYR A 108 -17.32 -2.89 13.07
N ALA A 109 -16.51 -3.86 12.64
CA ALA A 109 -16.91 -4.88 11.68
C ALA A 109 -18.02 -5.81 12.20
N ILE A 110 -18.16 -6.00 13.52
CA ILE A 110 -19.28 -6.77 14.12
C ILE A 110 -20.63 -6.17 13.71
N GLY A 111 -20.75 -4.84 13.72
CA GLY A 111 -21.96 -4.17 13.27
C GLY A 111 -22.04 -4.05 11.75
N TYR A 112 -20.94 -3.68 11.09
CA TYR A 112 -20.94 -3.44 9.64
C TYR A 112 -21.20 -4.70 8.82
N MET A 113 -20.63 -5.83 9.23
CA MET A 113 -20.73 -7.13 8.54
C MET A 113 -21.85 -8.03 9.10
N GLU A 114 -22.80 -7.49 9.87
CA GLU A 114 -23.81 -8.26 10.60
C GLU A 114 -24.60 -9.24 9.69
N MET A 115 -24.90 -8.81 8.47
CA MET A 115 -25.69 -9.56 7.50
C MET A 115 -24.84 -10.47 6.58
N ASP A 116 -23.51 -10.44 6.70
CA ASP A 116 -22.61 -11.22 5.85
C ASP A 116 -22.29 -12.58 6.51
N TRP A 117 -22.30 -13.65 5.71
CA TRP A 117 -21.93 -14.98 6.19
C TRP A 117 -20.42 -15.27 6.10
N GLY A 118 -19.65 -14.38 5.50
CA GLY A 118 -18.21 -14.51 5.28
C GLY A 118 -17.31 -14.14 6.47
N TRP A 119 -17.83 -14.06 7.70
CA TRP A 119 -17.09 -13.61 8.88
C TRP A 119 -15.77 -14.35 9.09
N ALA A 120 -15.77 -15.68 9.03
CA ALA A 120 -14.55 -16.46 9.27
C ALA A 120 -13.43 -16.05 8.29
N ARG A 121 -13.76 -15.93 7.00
CA ARG A 121 -12.80 -15.50 5.98
C ARG A 121 -12.37 -14.05 6.20
N PHE A 122 -13.33 -13.15 6.47
CA PHE A 122 -13.05 -11.74 6.67
C PHE A 122 -12.13 -11.50 7.87
N TYR A 123 -12.48 -12.03 9.04
CA TYR A 123 -11.69 -11.84 10.26
C TYR A 123 -10.35 -12.58 10.22
N SER A 124 -10.27 -13.76 9.59
CA SER A 124 -9.00 -14.46 9.37
C SER A 124 -8.05 -13.64 8.50
N LEU A 125 -8.54 -13.04 7.41
CA LEU A 125 -7.74 -12.19 6.54
C LEU A 125 -7.31 -10.90 7.26
N LEU A 126 -8.19 -10.32 8.08
CA LEU A 126 -7.91 -9.11 8.85
C LEU A 126 -6.82 -9.36 9.90
N ALA A 127 -6.92 -10.50 10.61
CA ALA A 127 -5.94 -10.94 11.61
C ALA A 127 -4.59 -11.30 10.97
N PHE A 128 -4.60 -11.99 9.84
CA PHE A 128 -3.38 -12.28 9.07
C PHE A 128 -2.67 -10.99 8.62
N PHE A 129 -3.45 -10.01 8.22
CA PHE A 129 -2.95 -8.70 7.83
C PHE A 129 -2.31 -7.94 9.01
N GLU A 130 -2.97 -7.96 10.17
CA GLU A 130 -2.44 -7.41 11.43
C GLU A 130 -1.10 -8.04 11.81
N ALA A 131 -1.04 -9.37 11.75
CA ALA A 131 0.19 -10.10 12.05
C ALA A 131 1.35 -9.66 11.15
N GLY A 132 1.09 -9.50 9.85
CA GLY A 132 2.09 -9.02 8.89
C GLY A 132 2.55 -7.58 9.20
N MET A 133 1.64 -6.68 9.57
CA MET A 133 2.00 -5.31 9.95
C MET A 133 2.83 -5.26 11.23
N CYS A 134 2.44 -6.01 12.26
CA CYS A 134 3.21 -6.10 13.51
C CYS A 134 4.60 -6.72 13.28
N ALA A 135 4.69 -7.76 12.44
CA ALA A 135 5.96 -8.37 12.08
C ALA A 135 6.87 -7.40 11.30
N LEU A 136 6.30 -6.60 10.37
CA LEU A 136 7.04 -5.60 9.60
C LEU A 136 7.69 -4.55 10.51
N VAL A 137 6.94 -4.06 11.49
CA VAL A 137 7.41 -3.01 12.39
C VAL A 137 8.53 -3.51 13.31
N LEU A 138 8.46 -4.76 13.77
CA LEU A 138 9.53 -5.38 14.57
C LEU A 138 10.75 -5.73 13.73
N CYS A 139 10.59 -5.99 12.44
CA CYS A 139 11.67 -6.46 11.58
C CYS A 139 12.71 -5.35 11.32
N ASN A 140 13.98 -5.61 11.67
CA ASN A 140 15.11 -4.71 11.42
C ASN A 140 15.95 -5.14 10.21
N SER A 141 15.34 -5.77 9.20
CA SER A 141 16.02 -6.21 7.98
C SER A 141 15.24 -5.80 6.73
N LEU A 142 15.92 -5.22 5.76
CA LEU A 142 15.36 -4.85 4.46
C LEU A 142 14.86 -6.07 3.68
N PHE A 143 15.61 -7.18 3.70
CA PHE A 143 15.23 -8.41 3.00
C PHE A 143 13.93 -9.01 3.55
N PHE A 144 13.85 -9.19 4.88
CA PHE A 144 12.64 -9.72 5.50
C PHE A 144 11.48 -8.72 5.45
N SER A 145 11.75 -7.42 5.55
CA SER A 145 10.72 -6.38 5.34
C SER A 145 10.13 -6.47 3.93
N TYR A 146 10.96 -6.69 2.90
CA TYR A 146 10.46 -6.93 1.54
C TYR A 146 9.53 -8.15 1.48
N MET A 147 9.92 -9.28 2.07
CA MET A 147 9.09 -10.50 2.10
C MET A 147 7.75 -10.25 2.81
N ILE A 148 7.76 -9.54 3.95
CA ILE A 148 6.52 -9.21 4.68
C ILE A 148 5.65 -8.24 3.88
N LEU A 149 6.23 -7.25 3.20
CA LEU A 149 5.50 -6.34 2.31
C LEU A 149 4.79 -7.08 1.17
N GLU A 150 5.37 -8.17 0.65
CA GLU A 150 4.74 -9.03 -0.35
C GLU A 150 3.52 -9.77 0.21
N ILE A 151 3.64 -10.27 1.45
CA ILE A 151 2.52 -10.88 2.18
C ILE A 151 1.39 -9.86 2.38
N LEU A 152 1.72 -8.62 2.75
CA LEU A 152 0.74 -7.53 2.89
C LEU A 152 0.10 -7.12 1.55
N THR A 153 0.82 -7.23 0.45
CA THR A 153 0.26 -7.01 -0.90
C THR A 153 -0.79 -8.07 -1.23
N LEU A 154 -0.49 -9.35 -0.94
CA LEU A 154 -1.45 -10.45 -1.08
C LEU A 154 -2.66 -10.24 -0.16
N GLY A 155 -2.44 -9.89 1.11
CA GLY A 155 -3.52 -9.58 2.06
C GLY A 155 -4.44 -8.46 1.56
N THR A 156 -3.87 -7.41 0.95
CA THR A 156 -4.67 -6.33 0.32
C THR A 156 -5.55 -6.88 -0.80
N TYR A 157 -5.00 -7.71 -1.69
CA TYR A 157 -5.75 -8.34 -2.79
C TYR A 157 -6.93 -9.15 -2.27
N LEU A 158 -6.71 -9.98 -1.25
CA LEU A 158 -7.73 -10.85 -0.67
C LEU A 158 -8.83 -10.07 0.06
N LEU A 159 -8.48 -8.97 0.76
CA LEU A 159 -9.44 -8.13 1.47
C LEU A 159 -10.24 -7.23 0.52
N VAL A 160 -9.62 -6.67 -0.51
CA VAL A 160 -10.34 -5.90 -1.54
C VAL A 160 -11.25 -6.80 -2.34
N GLY A 161 -10.76 -7.98 -2.74
CA GLY A 161 -11.51 -9.01 -3.47
C GLY A 161 -12.47 -9.82 -2.60
N PHE A 162 -12.86 -9.35 -1.41
CA PHE A 162 -13.68 -10.12 -0.48
C PHE A 162 -15.02 -10.56 -1.10
N TRP A 163 -15.73 -9.66 -1.78
CA TRP A 163 -16.95 -9.97 -2.52
C TRP A 163 -16.66 -10.39 -3.96
N PHE A 164 -15.93 -11.47 -4.12
CA PHE A 164 -15.39 -11.98 -5.39
C PHE A 164 -16.44 -12.37 -6.43
N ASN A 165 -17.73 -12.42 -6.07
CA ASN A 165 -18.85 -12.64 -6.99
C ASN A 165 -19.20 -11.38 -7.82
N GLN A 166 -18.60 -10.23 -7.52
CA GLN A 166 -18.81 -8.97 -8.25
C GLN A 166 -17.60 -8.70 -9.16
N SER A 167 -17.84 -8.55 -10.47
CA SER A 167 -16.77 -8.36 -11.47
C SER A 167 -15.95 -7.09 -11.21
N LEU A 168 -16.58 -6.01 -10.76
CA LEU A 168 -15.90 -4.75 -10.41
C LEU A 168 -14.92 -4.93 -9.25
N VAL A 169 -15.32 -5.66 -8.20
CA VAL A 169 -14.49 -5.99 -7.04
C VAL A 169 -13.27 -6.82 -7.44
N VAL A 170 -13.47 -7.82 -8.28
CA VAL A 170 -12.36 -8.68 -8.78
C VAL A 170 -11.37 -7.88 -9.63
N THR A 171 -11.89 -7.03 -10.51
CA THR A 171 -11.05 -6.15 -11.35
C THR A 171 -10.26 -5.17 -10.47
N GLY A 172 -10.92 -4.50 -9.53
CA GLY A 172 -10.26 -3.57 -8.60
C GLY A 172 -9.18 -4.23 -7.74
N ALA A 173 -9.45 -5.44 -7.23
CA ALA A 173 -8.48 -6.22 -6.46
C ALA A 173 -7.26 -6.61 -7.30
N ARG A 174 -7.48 -7.12 -8.52
CA ARG A 174 -6.41 -7.50 -9.45
C ARG A 174 -5.53 -6.30 -9.81
N ASP A 175 -6.15 -5.19 -10.20
CA ASP A 175 -5.43 -4.01 -10.67
C ASP A 175 -4.67 -3.35 -9.52
N ALA A 176 -5.24 -3.35 -8.30
CA ALA A 176 -4.53 -2.92 -7.09
C ALA A 176 -3.29 -3.79 -6.79
N PHE A 177 -3.41 -5.11 -6.94
CA PHE A 177 -2.29 -6.04 -6.75
C PHE A 177 -1.19 -5.80 -7.78
N LEU A 178 -1.53 -5.73 -9.06
CA LEU A 178 -0.58 -5.57 -10.16
C LEU A 178 0.18 -4.23 -10.07
N THR A 179 -0.51 -3.15 -9.75
CA THR A 179 0.12 -1.81 -9.60
C THR A 179 1.16 -1.81 -8.47
N LYS A 180 0.82 -2.40 -7.31
CA LYS A 180 1.79 -2.53 -6.21
C LYS A 180 2.97 -3.40 -6.61
N ARG A 181 2.73 -4.50 -7.34
CA ARG A 181 3.78 -5.44 -7.77
C ARG A 181 4.87 -4.76 -8.61
N VAL A 182 4.51 -3.76 -9.42
CA VAL A 182 5.51 -3.00 -10.19
C VAL A 182 6.51 -2.31 -9.25
N GLY A 183 6.04 -1.61 -8.22
CA GLY A 183 6.91 -0.99 -7.22
C GLY A 183 7.75 -2.01 -6.45
N ASP A 184 7.15 -3.15 -6.10
CA ASP A 184 7.81 -4.23 -5.36
C ASP A 184 8.95 -4.88 -6.16
N LEU A 185 8.82 -5.00 -7.49
CA LEU A 185 9.90 -5.51 -8.35
C LEU A 185 11.11 -4.58 -8.35
N PHE A 186 10.92 -3.27 -8.42
CA PHE A 186 12.02 -2.31 -8.29
C PHE A 186 12.65 -2.35 -6.90
N LEU A 187 11.84 -2.45 -5.85
CA LEU A 187 12.35 -2.63 -4.48
C LEU A 187 13.19 -3.90 -4.37
N LEU A 188 12.76 -5.02 -4.96
CA LEU A 188 13.53 -6.25 -4.99
C LEU A 188 14.90 -6.06 -5.66
N MET A 189 14.95 -5.32 -6.78
CA MET A 189 16.21 -4.98 -7.42
C MET A 189 17.14 -4.22 -6.46
N GLY A 190 16.59 -3.25 -5.71
CA GLY A 190 17.33 -2.51 -4.67
C GLY A 190 17.80 -3.41 -3.53
N VAL A 191 16.95 -4.32 -3.05
CA VAL A 191 17.28 -5.30 -1.99
C VAL A 191 18.42 -6.23 -2.40
N ILE A 192 18.42 -6.69 -3.66
CA ILE A 192 19.50 -7.55 -4.18
C ILE A 192 20.76 -6.74 -4.41
N ALA A 193 20.64 -5.52 -4.97
CA ALA A 193 21.79 -4.69 -5.34
C ALA A 193 22.54 -4.11 -4.14
N ILE A 194 21.89 -3.91 -2.99
CA ILE A 194 22.54 -3.32 -1.81
C ILE A 194 23.49 -4.31 -1.12
N TYR A 195 23.20 -5.61 -1.14
CA TYR A 195 23.97 -6.60 -0.39
C TYR A 195 25.44 -6.70 -0.85
N PRO A 196 25.77 -6.76 -2.13
CA PRO A 196 27.17 -6.74 -2.59
C PRO A 196 27.92 -5.45 -2.22
N LEU A 197 27.21 -4.35 -1.96
CA LEU A 197 27.80 -3.05 -1.63
C LEU A 197 28.01 -2.88 -0.12
N ALA A 198 26.99 -3.23 0.67
CA ALA A 198 26.95 -3.02 2.11
C ALA A 198 27.32 -4.27 2.93
N GLY A 199 27.19 -5.47 2.36
CA GLY A 199 27.42 -6.76 3.03
C GLY A 199 26.29 -7.16 4.01
N THR A 200 25.23 -6.35 4.14
CA THR A 200 24.16 -6.55 5.10
C THR A 200 22.81 -6.08 4.56
N TRP A 201 21.73 -6.58 5.17
CA TRP A 201 20.37 -6.05 5.03
C TRP A 201 19.81 -5.47 6.33
N ASN A 202 20.56 -5.53 7.45
CA ASN A 202 20.13 -4.95 8.72
C ASN A 202 20.08 -3.42 8.59
N PHE A 203 18.94 -2.81 8.95
CA PHE A 203 18.74 -1.36 8.80
C PHE A 203 19.70 -0.53 9.63
N THR A 204 20.06 -0.97 10.84
CA THR A 204 21.01 -0.28 11.69
C THR A 204 22.41 -0.28 11.06
N GLU A 205 22.87 -1.44 10.60
CA GLU A 205 24.14 -1.59 9.92
C GLU A 205 24.17 -0.86 8.56
N LEU A 206 23.05 -0.82 7.84
CA LEU A 206 22.90 -0.04 6.61
C LEU A 206 23.04 1.47 6.86
N ALA A 207 22.50 1.96 7.97
CA ALA A 207 22.65 3.37 8.35
C ALA A 207 24.11 3.71 8.70
N GLU A 208 24.80 2.82 9.43
CA GLU A 208 26.23 2.95 9.73
C GLU A 208 27.07 2.91 8.46
N TRP A 209 26.82 1.91 7.57
CA TRP A 209 27.48 1.84 6.28
C TRP A 209 27.27 3.10 5.45
N ALA A 210 26.04 3.60 5.35
CA ALA A 210 25.73 4.80 4.58
C ALA A 210 26.49 6.03 5.05
N SER A 211 26.78 6.14 6.35
CA SER A 211 27.54 7.28 6.91
C SER A 211 28.99 7.37 6.43
N THR A 212 29.56 6.25 5.98
CA THR A 212 30.97 6.14 5.56
C THR A 212 31.13 5.68 4.11
N ALA A 213 30.04 5.33 3.45
CA ALA A 213 30.08 4.74 2.10
C ALA A 213 30.54 5.75 1.04
N HIS A 214 31.46 5.31 0.19
CA HIS A 214 31.90 6.01 -1.01
C HIS A 214 31.59 5.16 -2.23
N ILE A 215 30.41 5.36 -2.83
CA ILE A 215 29.96 4.64 -4.02
C ILE A 215 29.81 5.61 -5.20
N ASP A 216 29.88 5.07 -6.42
CA ASP A 216 29.68 5.85 -7.63
C ASP A 216 28.32 6.54 -7.61
N ALA A 217 28.27 7.80 -8.06
CA ALA A 217 27.05 8.62 -8.02
C ALA A 217 25.90 8.01 -8.83
N THR A 218 26.21 7.30 -9.93
CA THR A 218 25.21 6.62 -10.76
C THR A 218 24.63 5.41 -10.03
N VAL A 219 25.50 4.63 -9.37
CA VAL A 219 25.09 3.47 -8.58
C VAL A 219 24.23 3.91 -7.40
N ALA A 220 24.64 4.97 -6.67
CA ALA A 220 23.86 5.55 -5.58
C ALA A 220 22.48 6.01 -6.04
N ALA A 221 22.41 6.66 -7.22
CA ALA A 221 21.16 7.16 -7.78
C ALA A 221 20.21 6.00 -8.18
N LEU A 222 20.72 5.00 -8.90
CA LEU A 222 19.92 3.85 -9.32
C LEU A 222 19.43 3.02 -8.11
N LEU A 223 20.31 2.80 -7.13
CA LEU A 223 19.96 2.12 -5.89
C LEU A 223 18.88 2.88 -5.12
N GLY A 224 19.08 4.18 -4.89
CA GLY A 224 18.11 5.01 -4.18
C GLY A 224 16.74 5.04 -4.88
N LEU A 225 16.70 5.22 -6.21
CA LEU A 225 15.46 5.20 -6.98
C LEU A 225 14.75 3.85 -6.93
N ALA A 226 15.50 2.74 -6.99
CA ALA A 226 14.93 1.40 -6.87
C ALA A 226 14.32 1.16 -5.48
N LEU A 227 14.99 1.61 -4.42
CA LEU A 227 14.54 1.48 -3.04
C LEU A 227 13.30 2.34 -2.74
N ILE A 228 13.15 3.51 -3.37
CA ILE A 228 11.97 4.39 -3.21
C ILE A 228 10.72 3.80 -3.88
N ALA A 229 10.87 3.04 -4.97
CA ALA A 229 9.74 2.58 -5.78
C ALA A 229 8.76 1.68 -5.01
N GLY A 230 9.25 0.81 -4.11
CA GLY A 230 8.37 0.00 -3.25
C GLY A 230 7.51 0.85 -2.32
N PRO A 231 8.10 1.72 -1.49
CA PRO A 231 7.38 2.72 -0.72
C PRO A 231 6.38 3.55 -1.53
N MET A 232 6.73 3.99 -2.76
CA MET A 232 5.78 4.68 -3.65
C MET A 232 4.54 3.84 -3.93
N GLY A 233 4.73 2.57 -4.26
CA GLY A 233 3.63 1.65 -4.51
C GLY A 233 2.76 1.42 -3.26
N LYS A 234 3.37 1.24 -2.08
CA LYS A 234 2.63 0.99 -0.84
C LYS A 234 1.89 2.23 -0.33
N CYS A 235 2.51 3.41 -0.43
CA CYS A 235 1.95 4.69 0.03
C CYS A 235 1.03 5.36 -1.01
N ALA A 236 0.73 4.69 -2.11
CA ALA A 236 -0.08 5.23 -3.21
C ALA A 236 0.43 6.60 -3.71
N GLN A 237 1.73 6.66 -4.02
CA GLN A 237 2.36 7.85 -4.57
C GLN A 237 2.37 7.83 -6.09
N PHE A 238 2.27 9.00 -6.72
CA PHE A 238 2.37 9.11 -8.16
C PHE A 238 3.72 8.54 -8.68
N PRO A 239 3.70 7.73 -9.74
CA PRO A 239 2.57 7.33 -10.59
C PRO A 239 1.77 6.12 -10.08
N PHE A 240 2.13 5.45 -8.98
CA PHE A 240 1.49 4.21 -8.51
C PHE A 240 0.28 4.42 -7.58
N HIS A 241 -0.40 5.57 -7.62
CA HIS A 241 -1.49 5.92 -6.70
C HIS A 241 -2.85 5.29 -7.04
N LEU A 242 -3.09 4.94 -8.29
CA LEU A 242 -4.40 4.48 -8.79
C LEU A 242 -4.95 3.26 -8.05
N TRP A 243 -4.09 2.40 -7.52
CA TRP A 243 -4.54 1.19 -6.83
C TRP A 243 -5.40 1.48 -5.62
N LEU A 244 -5.15 2.61 -4.94
CA LEU A 244 -5.88 2.95 -3.71
C LEU A 244 -7.32 3.35 -4.03
N ASP A 245 -7.56 4.02 -5.15
CA ASP A 245 -8.87 4.32 -5.67
C ASP A 245 -9.64 3.05 -6.07
N LEU A 246 -9.00 2.18 -6.85
CA LEU A 246 -9.57 0.89 -7.27
C LEU A 246 -9.87 -0.04 -6.08
N ALA A 247 -9.07 0.05 -5.02
CA ALA A 247 -9.26 -0.74 -3.81
C ALA A 247 -10.48 -0.31 -2.95
N MET A 248 -11.19 0.76 -3.30
CA MET A 248 -12.39 1.22 -2.58
C MET A 248 -13.59 0.27 -2.70
N GLU A 249 -13.55 -0.68 -3.59
CA GLU A 249 -14.60 -1.70 -3.76
C GLU A 249 -14.68 -2.71 -2.59
N GLY A 250 -13.65 -2.79 -1.75
CA GLY A 250 -13.62 -3.65 -0.57
C GLY A 250 -14.53 -3.17 0.58
N PRO A 251 -14.82 -4.06 1.56
CA PRO A 251 -15.61 -3.72 2.76
C PRO A 251 -15.00 -2.57 3.56
N VAL A 252 -15.83 -1.67 4.09
CA VAL A 252 -15.37 -0.49 4.84
C VAL A 252 -14.46 -0.84 6.04
N PRO A 253 -14.74 -1.89 6.85
CA PRO A 253 -13.84 -2.22 7.96
C PRO A 253 -12.41 -2.57 7.49
N SER A 254 -12.24 -3.19 6.31
CA SER A 254 -10.91 -3.39 5.73
C SER A 254 -10.31 -2.08 5.20
N THR A 255 -11.15 -1.14 4.77
CA THR A 255 -10.73 0.20 4.34
C THR A 255 -10.19 1.02 5.52
N ILE A 256 -10.73 0.86 6.75
CA ILE A 256 -10.21 1.52 7.95
C ILE A 256 -8.72 1.20 8.11
N LEU A 257 -8.36 -0.08 8.11
CA LEU A 257 -6.96 -0.49 8.24
C LEU A 257 -6.11 -0.08 7.04
N ARG A 258 -6.61 -0.29 5.83
CA ARG A 258 -5.87 0.01 4.62
C ARG A 258 -5.51 1.49 4.54
N ASN A 259 -6.47 2.37 4.77
CA ASN A 259 -6.25 3.81 4.66
C ASN A 259 -5.47 4.40 5.84
N ALA A 260 -5.62 3.85 7.04
CA ALA A 260 -4.96 4.40 8.22
C ALA A 260 -3.57 3.81 8.47
N VAL A 261 -3.39 2.49 8.34
CA VAL A 261 -2.19 1.80 8.79
C VAL A 261 -1.38 1.20 7.63
N VAL A 262 -2.05 0.51 6.70
CA VAL A 262 -1.36 -0.24 5.64
C VAL A 262 -0.56 0.65 4.71
N VAL A 263 -1.09 1.81 4.37
CA VAL A 263 -0.36 2.79 3.55
C VAL A 263 0.89 3.31 4.25
N CYS A 264 0.90 3.33 5.58
CA CYS A 264 2.06 3.71 6.39
C CYS A 264 3.18 2.67 6.36
N THR A 265 2.92 1.41 5.97
CA THR A 265 3.96 0.37 5.92
C THR A 265 5.07 0.68 4.93
N GLY A 266 4.73 1.29 3.78
CA GLY A 266 5.73 1.78 2.83
C GLY A 266 6.54 2.95 3.38
N ALA A 267 5.88 3.88 4.05
CA ALA A 267 6.54 5.02 4.69
C ALA A 267 7.47 4.57 5.83
N TRP A 268 7.08 3.54 6.59
CA TRP A 268 7.93 2.92 7.61
C TRP A 268 9.26 2.42 7.02
N VAL A 269 9.20 1.68 5.93
CA VAL A 269 10.40 1.19 5.24
C VAL A 269 11.20 2.35 4.63
N LEU A 270 10.52 3.37 4.08
CA LEU A 270 11.18 4.57 3.54
C LEU A 270 11.97 5.33 4.62
N ILE A 271 11.41 5.46 5.83
CA ILE A 271 12.09 6.09 6.98
C ILE A 271 13.35 5.30 7.36
N LYS A 272 13.27 3.97 7.42
CA LYS A 272 14.43 3.12 7.71
C LYS A 272 15.50 3.17 6.60
N LEU A 273 15.11 3.44 5.35
CA LEU A 273 16.00 3.56 4.20
C LEU A 273 16.56 4.98 3.99
N GLN A 274 16.07 5.97 4.74
CA GLN A 274 16.47 7.37 4.56
C GLN A 274 18.00 7.57 4.51
N PRO A 275 18.84 6.96 5.38
CA PRO A 275 20.30 7.13 5.30
C PRO A 275 20.89 6.63 3.96
N VAL A 276 20.36 5.56 3.40
CA VAL A 276 20.81 5.03 2.10
C VAL A 276 20.35 5.92 0.94
N ILE A 277 19.13 6.45 1.00
CA ILE A 277 18.58 7.37 0.01
C ILE A 277 19.37 8.67 -0.02
N ALA A 278 19.83 9.15 1.14
CA ALA A 278 20.62 10.36 1.29
C ALA A 278 22.00 10.29 0.62
N LEU A 279 22.52 9.10 0.30
CA LEU A 279 23.75 8.93 -0.49
C LEU A 279 23.65 9.55 -1.89
N SER A 280 22.44 9.69 -2.43
CA SER A 280 22.21 10.27 -3.76
C SER A 280 21.34 11.52 -3.69
N PRO A 281 21.87 12.71 -4.06
CA PRO A 281 21.08 13.94 -4.19
C PRO A 281 19.92 13.79 -5.18
N LEU A 282 20.07 12.95 -6.23
CA LEU A 282 19.02 12.66 -7.19
C LEU A 282 17.87 11.86 -6.54
N ALA A 283 18.18 10.84 -5.74
CA ALA A 283 17.15 10.04 -5.05
C ALA A 283 16.41 10.87 -4.00
N THR A 284 17.14 11.70 -3.24
CA THR A 284 16.54 12.65 -2.29
C THR A 284 15.61 13.64 -2.98
N SER A 285 16.08 14.26 -4.09
CA SER A 285 15.26 15.18 -4.89
C SER A 285 14.03 14.47 -5.49
N ALA A 286 14.18 13.23 -5.95
CA ALA A 286 13.06 12.42 -6.44
C ALA A 286 12.03 12.16 -5.34
N THR A 287 12.47 11.84 -4.11
CA THR A 287 11.56 11.63 -2.96
C THR A 287 10.75 12.90 -2.66
N LEU A 288 11.40 14.07 -2.63
CA LEU A 288 10.75 15.37 -2.44
C LEU A 288 9.77 15.68 -3.58
N PHE A 289 10.18 15.47 -4.83
CA PHE A 289 9.36 15.74 -6.01
C PHE A 289 8.11 14.85 -6.07
N ILE A 290 8.28 13.54 -5.85
CA ILE A 290 7.18 12.58 -5.83
C ILE A 290 6.18 12.95 -4.73
N GLY A 291 6.68 13.25 -3.52
CA GLY A 291 5.84 13.69 -2.43
C GLY A 291 5.07 14.97 -2.74
N ALA A 292 5.74 15.98 -3.31
CA ALA A 292 5.14 17.26 -3.65
C ALA A 292 4.05 17.14 -4.74
N VAL A 293 4.35 16.42 -5.83
CA VAL A 293 3.39 16.19 -6.93
C VAL A 293 2.19 15.41 -6.43
N THR A 294 2.42 14.38 -5.62
CA THR A 294 1.31 13.57 -5.07
C THR A 294 0.48 14.37 -4.08
N ALA A 295 1.12 15.09 -3.14
CA ALA A 295 0.39 15.85 -2.13
C ALA A 295 -0.55 16.89 -2.78
N LEU A 296 -0.06 17.65 -3.73
CA LEU A 296 -0.87 18.65 -4.42
C LEU A 296 -1.90 18.01 -5.36
N GLY A 297 -1.46 17.11 -6.24
CA GLY A 297 -2.32 16.49 -7.25
C GLY A 297 -3.47 15.72 -6.62
N ALA A 298 -3.19 14.86 -5.64
CA ALA A 298 -4.21 14.07 -4.96
C ALA A 298 -5.22 14.96 -4.20
N THR A 299 -4.77 16.06 -3.59
CA THR A 299 -5.70 16.99 -2.91
C THR A 299 -6.63 17.67 -3.91
N MET A 300 -6.14 18.05 -5.09
CA MET A 300 -6.98 18.63 -6.16
C MET A 300 -8.00 17.62 -6.68
N VAL A 301 -7.59 16.37 -6.86
CA VAL A 301 -8.50 15.29 -7.26
C VAL A 301 -9.55 15.02 -6.17
N ALA A 302 -9.18 15.02 -4.89
CA ALA A 302 -10.10 14.82 -3.76
C ALA A 302 -11.25 15.83 -3.76
N ILE A 303 -11.00 17.08 -4.13
CA ILE A 303 -12.05 18.12 -4.22
C ILE A 303 -13.04 17.83 -5.35
N ALA A 304 -12.59 17.24 -6.45
CA ALA A 304 -13.43 16.96 -7.62
C ALA A 304 -14.24 15.65 -7.50
N GLN A 305 -13.92 14.78 -6.52
CA GLN A 305 -14.59 13.49 -6.37
C GLN A 305 -16.04 13.62 -5.91
N ILE A 306 -16.88 12.75 -6.47
CA ILE A 306 -18.30 12.60 -6.09
C ILE A 306 -18.45 11.47 -5.07
N ASP A 307 -17.60 10.45 -5.14
CA ASP A 307 -17.58 9.34 -4.22
C ASP A 307 -16.87 9.72 -2.91
N ILE A 308 -17.55 9.51 -1.78
CA ILE A 308 -17.05 9.88 -0.44
C ILE A 308 -15.82 9.05 -0.04
N LYS A 309 -15.76 7.75 -0.42
CA LYS A 309 -14.62 6.88 -0.12
C LYS A 309 -13.41 7.28 -0.98
N ARG A 310 -13.62 7.58 -2.25
CA ARG A 310 -12.57 8.04 -3.17
C ARG A 310 -11.99 9.37 -2.72
N THR A 311 -12.82 10.31 -2.25
CA THR A 311 -12.34 11.57 -1.66
C THR A 311 -11.33 11.31 -0.53
N LEU A 312 -11.66 10.41 0.42
CA LEU A 312 -10.71 10.06 1.48
C LEU A 312 -9.46 9.36 0.96
N SER A 313 -9.56 8.50 -0.05
CA SER A 313 -8.40 7.81 -0.64
C SER A 313 -7.39 8.79 -1.24
N TYR A 314 -7.85 9.81 -1.95
CA TYR A 314 -6.94 10.83 -2.48
C TYR A 314 -6.32 11.68 -1.38
N LEU A 315 -7.04 11.95 -0.28
CA LEU A 315 -6.44 12.58 0.90
C LEU A 315 -5.38 11.66 1.56
N VAL A 316 -5.58 10.34 1.58
CA VAL A 316 -4.54 9.38 2.02
C VAL A 316 -3.26 9.57 1.19
N SER A 317 -3.36 9.54 -0.14
CA SER A 317 -2.20 9.75 -1.02
C SER A 317 -1.53 11.11 -0.78
N ALA A 318 -2.32 12.16 -0.56
CA ALA A 318 -1.80 13.50 -0.28
C ALA A 318 -0.99 13.54 1.02
N TYR A 319 -1.51 12.98 2.11
CA TYR A 319 -0.79 12.96 3.40
C TYR A 319 0.43 12.06 3.38
N MET A 320 0.38 10.92 2.68
CA MET A 320 1.57 10.11 2.44
C MET A 320 2.60 10.86 1.60
N GLY A 321 2.18 11.74 0.68
CA GLY A 321 3.07 12.67 -0.02
C GLY A 321 3.78 13.64 0.92
N LEU A 322 3.09 14.16 1.95
CA LEU A 322 3.73 14.98 2.99
C LEU A 322 4.74 14.17 3.82
N VAL A 323 4.47 12.88 4.08
CA VAL A 323 5.44 11.98 4.73
C VAL A 323 6.68 11.79 3.85
N PHE A 324 6.51 11.63 2.53
CA PHE A 324 7.65 11.56 1.59
C PHE A 324 8.48 12.84 1.61
N ILE A 325 7.84 14.02 1.68
CA ILE A 325 8.54 15.31 1.83
C ILE A 325 9.32 15.35 3.15
N ALA A 326 8.72 14.89 4.26
CA ALA A 326 9.38 14.85 5.55
C ALA A 326 10.63 13.95 5.53
N VAL A 327 10.54 12.75 4.95
CA VAL A 327 11.69 11.83 4.83
C VAL A 327 12.75 12.39 3.88
N GLY A 328 12.35 12.93 2.73
CA GLY A 328 13.27 13.53 1.75
C GLY A 328 13.96 14.79 2.25
N SER A 329 13.37 15.48 3.24
CA SER A 329 14.00 16.63 3.93
C SER A 329 14.74 16.25 5.23
N ASP A 330 15.03 14.98 5.44
CA ASP A 330 15.74 14.45 6.62
C ASP A 330 15.00 14.68 7.96
N GLN A 331 13.65 14.70 7.91
CA GLN A 331 12.81 14.89 9.10
C GLN A 331 12.08 13.59 9.46
N THR A 332 12.82 12.52 9.76
CA THR A 332 12.27 11.19 10.05
C THR A 332 11.39 11.16 11.29
N GLN A 333 11.72 11.91 12.34
CA GLN A 333 10.88 12.03 13.55
C GLN A 333 9.55 12.74 13.26
N THR A 334 9.60 13.80 12.47
CA THR A 334 8.39 14.50 12.02
C THR A 334 7.53 13.60 11.14
N ALA A 335 8.15 12.78 10.28
CA ALA A 335 7.45 11.77 9.48
C ALA A 335 6.69 10.76 10.36
N LEU A 336 7.32 10.25 11.44
CA LEU A 336 6.67 9.35 12.40
C LEU A 336 5.51 10.01 13.14
N THR A 337 5.68 11.27 13.60
CA THR A 337 4.61 12.03 14.24
C THR A 337 3.44 12.29 13.30
N LEU A 338 3.74 12.62 12.04
CA LEU A 338 2.72 12.81 11.00
C LEU A 338 1.98 11.51 10.70
N MET A 339 2.68 10.38 10.61
CA MET A 339 2.05 9.06 10.41
C MET A 339 1.12 8.68 11.56
N LEU A 340 1.52 8.92 12.81
CA LEU A 340 0.72 8.63 13.99
C LEU A 340 -0.58 9.44 14.02
N THR A 341 -0.47 10.77 13.89
CA THR A 341 -1.62 11.67 13.93
C THR A 341 -2.57 11.46 12.75
N TYR A 342 -1.99 11.19 11.58
CA TYR A 342 -2.71 10.81 10.37
C TYR A 342 -3.47 9.50 10.56
N ALA A 343 -2.82 8.43 11.06
CA ALA A 343 -3.44 7.10 11.18
C ALA A 343 -4.70 7.14 12.06
N VAL A 344 -4.61 7.80 13.22
CA VAL A 344 -5.72 7.94 14.16
C VAL A 344 -6.87 8.74 13.54
N SER A 345 -6.57 9.88 12.93
CA SER A 345 -7.57 10.78 12.35
C SER A 345 -8.24 10.17 11.11
N MET A 346 -7.47 9.52 10.24
CA MET A 346 -7.99 8.87 9.04
C MET A 346 -8.84 7.65 9.38
N ALA A 347 -8.45 6.84 10.38
CA ALA A 347 -9.28 5.72 10.85
C ALA A 347 -10.66 6.22 11.32
N LEU A 348 -10.70 7.29 12.08
CA LEU A 348 -11.94 7.90 12.56
C LEU A 348 -12.82 8.43 11.41
N LEU A 349 -12.21 9.10 10.43
CA LEU A 349 -12.92 9.57 9.23
C LEU A 349 -13.52 8.42 8.42
N VAL A 350 -12.77 7.34 8.20
CA VAL A 350 -13.27 6.17 7.46
C VAL A 350 -14.38 5.47 8.23
N MET A 351 -14.30 5.36 9.56
CA MET A 351 -15.40 4.82 10.38
C MET A 351 -16.67 5.67 10.26
N SER A 352 -16.54 6.99 10.34
CA SER A 352 -17.69 7.89 10.18
C SER A 352 -18.32 7.77 8.79
N VAL A 353 -17.51 7.78 7.73
CA VAL A 353 -17.99 7.60 6.35
C VAL A 353 -18.62 6.23 6.15
N GLY A 354 -18.02 5.18 6.71
CA GLY A 354 -18.59 3.84 6.68
C GLY A 354 -19.93 3.74 7.37
N ALA A 355 -20.11 4.45 8.49
CA ALA A 355 -21.38 4.54 9.18
C ALA A 355 -22.47 5.18 8.29
N ILE A 356 -22.13 6.21 7.52
CA ILE A 356 -23.05 6.82 6.55
C ILE A 356 -23.45 5.79 5.49
N ILE A 357 -22.48 5.17 4.83
CA ILE A 357 -22.70 4.23 3.71
C ILE A 357 -23.53 3.02 4.14
N TRP A 358 -23.28 2.50 5.34
CA TRP A 358 -23.97 1.29 5.85
C TRP A 358 -25.49 1.39 5.80
N ASN A 359 -26.05 2.56 6.06
CA ASN A 359 -27.51 2.76 6.11
C ASN A 359 -28.09 3.42 4.85
N THR A 360 -27.30 4.32 4.20
CA THR A 360 -27.77 5.03 3.01
C THR A 360 -27.57 4.22 1.73
N ILE A 361 -26.74 3.17 1.79
CA ILE A 361 -26.40 2.28 0.66
C ILE A 361 -25.84 3.07 -0.55
N THR A 362 -25.45 4.32 -0.36
CA THR A 362 -24.86 5.16 -1.41
C THR A 362 -23.53 5.74 -0.96
N GLN A 363 -22.60 5.84 -1.91
CA GLN A 363 -21.29 6.48 -1.75
C GLN A 363 -21.27 7.88 -2.41
N ASP A 364 -22.30 8.20 -3.18
CA ASP A 364 -22.42 9.45 -3.91
C ASP A 364 -22.86 10.59 -2.97
N VAL A 365 -21.94 11.55 -2.75
CA VAL A 365 -22.21 12.72 -1.88
C VAL A 365 -23.35 13.60 -2.38
N THR A 366 -23.74 13.51 -3.66
CA THR A 366 -24.85 14.27 -4.22
C THR A 366 -26.21 13.76 -3.79
N GLN A 367 -26.25 12.47 -3.40
CA GLN A 367 -27.47 11.79 -2.91
C GLN A 367 -27.60 11.86 -1.39
N LEU A 368 -26.58 12.39 -0.69
CA LEU A 368 -26.57 12.60 0.75
C LEU A 368 -27.15 13.99 1.11
N GLY A 369 -27.42 14.22 2.39
CA GLY A 369 -27.85 15.51 2.92
C GLY A 369 -28.64 15.36 4.21
N GLY A 370 -28.60 16.39 5.07
CA GLY A 370 -29.42 16.51 6.27
C GLY A 370 -29.18 15.48 7.37
N LEU A 371 -28.00 14.82 7.37
CA LEU A 371 -27.69 13.78 8.37
C LEU A 371 -27.34 14.34 9.75
N TRP A 372 -27.06 15.64 9.89
CA TRP A 372 -26.67 16.26 11.17
C TRP A 372 -27.57 15.90 12.33
N GLY A 373 -28.87 16.14 12.18
CA GLY A 373 -29.85 15.88 13.25
C GLY A 373 -30.20 14.41 13.49
N LYS A 374 -29.83 13.53 12.55
CA LYS A 374 -30.15 12.09 12.59
C LYS A 374 -28.99 11.22 13.04
N ARG A 375 -27.76 11.71 12.84
CA ARG A 375 -26.52 10.98 13.06
C ARG A 375 -25.47 11.82 13.77
N PRO A 376 -25.74 12.24 15.00
CA PRO A 376 -24.81 13.10 15.73
C PRO A 376 -23.48 12.42 16.03
N ALA A 377 -23.45 11.13 16.41
CA ALA A 377 -22.22 10.42 16.70
C ALA A 377 -21.32 10.32 15.46
N SER A 378 -21.89 9.95 14.31
CA SER A 378 -21.16 9.92 13.03
C SER A 378 -20.68 11.32 12.61
N ALA A 379 -21.50 12.37 12.82
CA ALA A 379 -21.14 13.74 12.47
C ALA A 379 -19.99 14.28 13.32
N PHE A 380 -20.04 14.09 14.65
CA PHE A 380 -18.95 14.49 15.54
C PHE A 380 -17.68 13.70 15.28
N ALA A 381 -17.77 12.39 15.03
CA ALA A 381 -16.63 11.57 14.63
C ALA A 381 -15.97 12.11 13.35
N TYR A 382 -16.77 12.52 12.36
CA TYR A 382 -16.26 13.17 11.15
C TYR A 382 -15.54 14.48 11.45
N ILE A 383 -16.15 15.38 12.23
CA ILE A 383 -15.56 16.68 12.58
C ILE A 383 -14.23 16.50 13.31
N VAL A 384 -14.19 15.63 14.33
CA VAL A 384 -12.98 15.40 15.12
C VAL A 384 -11.89 14.75 14.26
N GLY A 385 -12.24 13.77 13.42
CA GLY A 385 -11.30 13.15 12.49
C GLY A 385 -10.76 14.15 11.46
N ALA A 386 -11.62 14.98 10.88
CA ALA A 386 -11.22 16.02 9.94
C ALA A 386 -10.32 17.07 10.61
N ALA A 387 -10.69 17.57 11.77
CA ALA A 387 -9.90 18.53 12.53
C ALA A 387 -8.57 17.96 13.01
N GLY A 388 -8.53 16.66 13.37
CA GLY A 388 -7.31 15.96 13.76
C GLY A 388 -6.32 15.72 12.61
N LEU A 389 -6.81 15.77 11.38
CA LEU A 389 -5.98 15.59 10.19
C LEU A 389 -5.31 16.90 9.74
N VAL A 390 -6.05 18.02 9.76
CA VAL A 390 -5.59 19.33 9.29
C VAL A 390 -4.98 20.17 10.43
N ALA A 391 -4.40 21.33 10.08
CA ALA A 391 -3.74 22.20 11.05
C ALA A 391 -4.75 23.03 11.88
N ILE A 392 -5.47 22.36 12.78
CA ILE A 392 -6.40 22.98 13.75
C ILE A 392 -5.86 22.74 15.17
N PRO A 393 -5.39 23.80 15.88
CA PRO A 393 -4.95 23.66 17.26
C PRO A 393 -6.12 23.22 18.19
N PRO A 394 -5.84 22.45 19.22
CA PRO A 394 -4.58 21.85 19.66
C PRO A 394 -4.32 20.45 19.11
N LEU A 395 -5.05 20.01 18.08
CA LEU A 395 -5.07 18.62 17.63
C LEU A 395 -3.76 18.13 17.01
N GLY A 396 -3.60 16.82 16.90
CA GLY A 396 -2.35 16.17 16.49
C GLY A 396 -1.82 16.61 15.12
N GLY A 397 -2.71 16.76 14.13
CA GLY A 397 -2.35 17.23 12.79
C GLY A 397 -1.69 18.61 12.79
N PHE A 398 -2.15 19.53 13.64
CA PHE A 398 -1.54 20.84 13.78
C PHE A 398 -0.05 20.71 14.18
N TRP A 399 0.26 19.90 15.18
CA TRP A 399 1.62 19.73 15.69
C TRP A 399 2.55 19.08 14.66
N ALA A 400 2.09 18.03 14.00
CA ALA A 400 2.87 17.33 12.97
C ALA A 400 3.15 18.24 11.76
N LEU A 401 2.14 18.97 11.28
CA LEU A 401 2.30 19.92 10.18
C LEU A 401 3.14 21.14 10.58
N LEU A 402 3.09 21.56 11.84
CA LEU A 402 3.92 22.63 12.37
C LEU A 402 5.40 22.24 12.38
N GLN A 403 5.75 21.07 12.90
CA GLN A 403 7.13 20.57 12.89
C GLN A 403 7.67 20.49 11.46
N LEU A 404 6.89 19.97 10.53
CA LEU A 404 7.28 19.92 9.12
C LEU A 404 7.41 21.33 8.53
N GLY A 405 6.46 22.23 8.80
CA GLY A 405 6.45 23.60 8.31
C GLY A 405 7.62 24.42 8.81
N ASP A 406 7.99 24.28 10.09
CA ASP A 406 9.17 24.94 10.67
C ASP A 406 10.45 24.58 9.93
N HIS A 407 10.66 23.31 9.68
CA HIS A 407 11.84 22.85 8.92
C HIS A 407 11.81 23.37 7.48
N LEU A 408 10.68 23.19 6.79
CA LEU A 408 10.55 23.56 5.36
C LEU A 408 10.64 25.07 5.14
N SER A 409 10.16 25.89 6.08
CA SER A 409 10.21 27.35 5.94
C SER A 409 11.64 27.87 5.82
N ASN A 410 12.61 27.21 6.44
CA ASN A 410 14.02 27.57 6.43
C ASN A 410 14.80 26.86 5.31
N THR A 411 14.48 25.60 5.00
CA THR A 411 15.29 24.77 4.09
C THR A 411 14.75 24.76 2.67
N TYR A 412 13.40 24.68 2.52
CA TYR A 412 12.71 24.57 1.24
C TYR A 412 11.43 25.46 1.22
N PRO A 413 11.56 26.81 1.15
CA PRO A 413 10.40 27.72 1.25
C PRO A 413 9.27 27.44 0.25
N TRP A 414 9.58 26.94 -0.94
CA TRP A 414 8.57 26.57 -1.93
C TRP A 414 7.73 25.34 -1.50
N LEU A 415 8.34 24.36 -0.81
CA LEU A 415 7.63 23.23 -0.20
C LEU A 415 6.78 23.66 0.99
N PHE A 416 7.22 24.66 1.75
CA PHE A 416 6.38 25.26 2.79
C PHE A 416 5.13 25.90 2.19
N GLY A 417 5.27 26.66 1.10
CA GLY A 417 4.12 27.21 0.36
C GLY A 417 3.18 26.12 -0.16
N LEU A 418 3.74 25.00 -0.66
CA LEU A 418 2.97 23.82 -1.07
C LEU A 418 2.24 23.19 0.12
N LEU A 419 2.90 23.05 1.28
CA LEU A 419 2.29 22.52 2.50
C LEU A 419 1.06 23.33 2.93
N LEU A 420 1.17 24.69 2.92
CA LEU A 420 0.05 25.59 3.21
C LEU A 420 -1.12 25.38 2.23
N LEU A 421 -0.80 25.27 0.94
CA LEU A 421 -1.80 25.05 -0.10
C LEU A 421 -2.51 23.69 0.08
N VAL A 422 -1.76 22.62 0.28
CA VAL A 422 -2.28 21.27 0.51
C VAL A 422 -3.19 21.24 1.75
N ASN A 423 -2.75 21.85 2.86
CA ASN A 423 -3.54 21.90 4.09
C ASN A 423 -4.85 22.68 3.89
N GLY A 424 -4.81 23.81 3.21
CA GLY A 424 -6.02 24.61 2.89
C GLY A 424 -7.00 23.86 1.98
N LEU A 425 -6.51 23.23 0.91
CA LEU A 425 -7.32 22.44 -0.01
C LEU A 425 -7.89 21.17 0.65
N ALA A 426 -7.12 20.49 1.50
CA ALA A 426 -7.58 19.32 2.27
C ALA A 426 -8.73 19.74 3.23
N THR A 427 -8.56 20.85 3.94
CA THR A 427 -9.60 21.41 4.83
C THR A 427 -10.86 21.76 4.03
N PHE A 428 -10.71 22.38 2.87
CA PHE A 428 -11.82 22.68 1.98
C PHE A 428 -12.54 21.41 1.52
N SER A 429 -11.80 20.37 1.08
CA SER A 429 -12.36 19.08 0.64
C SER A 429 -13.16 18.39 1.76
N LEU A 430 -12.60 18.32 2.97
CA LEU A 430 -13.28 17.75 4.14
C LEU A 430 -14.54 18.53 4.52
N THR A 431 -14.47 19.87 4.51
CA THR A 431 -15.64 20.75 4.79
C THR A 431 -16.71 20.60 3.71
N ARG A 432 -16.32 20.45 2.43
CA ARG A 432 -17.24 20.17 1.32
C ARG A 432 -18.01 18.87 1.55
N VAL A 433 -17.30 17.77 1.86
CA VAL A 433 -17.94 16.47 2.14
C VAL A 433 -18.89 16.58 3.34
N PHE A 434 -18.45 17.25 4.41
CA PHE A 434 -19.30 17.50 5.58
C PHE A 434 -20.57 18.24 5.22
N GLY A 435 -20.45 19.33 4.46
CA GLY A 435 -21.59 20.16 4.05
C GLY A 435 -22.58 19.42 3.13
N LEU A 436 -22.07 18.52 2.27
CA LEU A 436 -22.90 17.71 1.38
C LEU A 436 -23.60 16.56 2.12
N ALA A 437 -22.92 15.90 3.05
CA ALA A 437 -23.47 14.74 3.77
C ALA A 437 -24.36 15.14 4.95
N PHE A 438 -23.86 16.01 5.80
CA PHE A 438 -24.53 16.36 7.05
C PHE A 438 -25.39 17.63 6.96
N GLY A 439 -25.04 18.57 6.08
CA GLY A 439 -25.74 19.82 5.89
C GLY A 439 -26.99 19.70 4.99
N GLY A 440 -27.78 20.75 4.96
CA GLY A 440 -28.94 20.87 4.09
C GLY A 440 -30.16 20.08 4.56
N LYS A 441 -31.07 19.78 3.61
CA LYS A 441 -32.29 19.01 3.87
C LYS A 441 -32.02 17.51 3.62
N PRO A 442 -32.73 16.63 4.35
CA PRO A 442 -32.68 15.19 4.05
C PRO A 442 -33.11 14.91 2.60
N THR A 443 -32.38 13.98 1.96
CA THR A 443 -32.70 13.43 0.64
C THR A 443 -33.48 12.13 0.79
N GLN A 444 -33.96 11.56 -0.31
CA GLN A 444 -34.65 10.27 -0.31
C GLN A 444 -33.82 9.17 0.36
N MET A 445 -32.48 9.15 0.13
CA MET A 445 -31.56 8.15 0.70
C MET A 445 -31.28 8.37 2.19
N THR A 446 -31.40 9.61 2.68
CA THR A 446 -31.10 9.96 4.08
C THR A 446 -32.35 10.14 4.95
N GLU A 447 -33.54 10.07 4.37
CA GLU A 447 -34.80 10.30 5.10
C GLU A 447 -35.02 9.30 6.24
N ARG A 448 -34.64 8.02 6.02
CA ARG A 448 -34.75 6.92 6.99
C ARG A 448 -33.40 6.38 7.42
N ALA A 449 -32.47 7.25 7.79
CA ALA A 449 -31.12 6.87 8.18
C ALA A 449 -30.87 7.17 9.67
N PRO A 450 -31.30 6.29 10.61
CA PRO A 450 -31.01 6.46 12.03
C PRO A 450 -29.50 6.28 12.32
N GLU A 451 -29.07 6.66 13.54
CA GLU A 451 -27.70 6.43 13.98
C GLU A 451 -27.37 4.92 13.97
N VAL A 452 -26.09 4.60 13.83
CA VAL A 452 -25.60 3.21 13.79
C VAL A 452 -25.71 2.51 15.13
N HIS A 453 -25.72 1.18 15.10
CA HIS A 453 -25.75 0.35 16.29
C HIS A 453 -24.45 0.48 17.11
N TRP A 454 -24.56 0.17 18.41
CA TRP A 454 -23.46 0.31 19.37
C TRP A 454 -22.12 -0.33 18.94
N PRO A 455 -22.04 -1.50 18.23
CA PRO A 455 -20.77 -2.05 17.80
C PRO A 455 -20.01 -1.15 16.81
N MET A 456 -20.72 -0.30 16.08
CA MET A 456 -20.12 0.70 15.19
C MET A 456 -19.90 2.05 15.90
N ALA A 457 -20.82 2.46 16.77
CA ALA A 457 -20.72 3.73 17.48
C ALA A 457 -19.61 3.73 18.53
N LEU A 458 -19.44 2.64 19.30
CA LEU A 458 -18.45 2.56 20.38
C LEU A 458 -17.00 2.76 19.88
N PRO A 459 -16.52 2.09 18.81
CA PRO A 459 -15.19 2.34 18.26
C PRO A 459 -14.97 3.77 17.78
N MET A 460 -16.00 4.39 17.15
CA MET A 460 -15.92 5.80 16.74
C MET A 460 -15.76 6.72 17.93
N LEU A 461 -16.55 6.52 19.00
CA LEU A 461 -16.46 7.34 20.21
C LEU A 461 -15.13 7.14 20.95
N ALA A 462 -14.64 5.90 21.05
CA ALA A 462 -13.34 5.62 21.65
C ALA A 462 -12.20 6.28 20.88
N LEU A 463 -12.20 6.16 19.55
CA LEU A 463 -11.17 6.75 18.70
C LEU A 463 -11.28 8.29 18.66
N MET A 464 -12.49 8.84 18.73
CA MET A 464 -12.71 10.28 18.87
C MET A 464 -12.11 10.79 20.18
N GLY A 465 -12.36 10.11 21.30
CA GLY A 465 -11.74 10.43 22.59
C GLY A 465 -10.22 10.36 22.52
N PHE A 466 -9.67 9.32 21.90
CA PHE A 466 -8.22 9.19 21.72
C PHE A 466 -7.65 10.31 20.84
N THR A 467 -8.28 10.64 19.70
CA THR A 467 -7.86 11.74 18.81
C THR A 467 -7.74 13.07 19.53
N LEU A 468 -8.70 13.38 20.43
CA LEU A 468 -8.66 14.60 21.23
C LEU A 468 -7.55 14.60 22.29
N HIS A 469 -7.13 13.42 22.79
CA HIS A 469 -6.11 13.29 23.83
C HIS A 469 -4.69 13.07 23.28
N VAL A 470 -4.54 12.68 22.01
CA VAL A 470 -3.21 12.46 21.39
C VAL A 470 -2.24 13.63 21.62
N PRO A 471 -2.62 14.89 21.44
CA PRO A 471 -1.68 16.00 21.66
C PRO A 471 -1.15 16.09 23.10
N LEU A 472 -2.00 15.80 24.09
CA LEU A 472 -1.59 15.79 25.49
C LEU A 472 -0.59 14.66 25.79
N ILE A 473 -0.81 13.49 25.18
CA ILE A 473 0.09 12.34 25.29
C ILE A 473 1.45 12.68 24.67
N LEU A 474 1.44 13.23 23.45
CA LEU A 474 2.67 13.63 22.74
C LEU A 474 3.44 14.73 23.49
N LEU A 475 2.75 15.69 24.09
CA LEU A 475 3.35 16.75 24.89
C LEU A 475 4.00 16.18 26.17
N GLN A 476 3.28 15.29 26.88
CA GLN A 476 3.80 14.64 28.09
C GLN A 476 5.04 13.78 27.80
N TRP A 477 5.10 13.21 26.62
CA TRP A 477 6.23 12.39 26.17
C TRP A 477 7.32 13.19 25.46
N GLN A 478 7.20 14.53 25.42
CA GLN A 478 8.15 15.43 24.80
C GLN A 478 8.42 15.14 23.30
N LEU A 479 7.43 14.59 22.61
CA LEU A 479 7.49 14.30 21.18
C LEU A 479 7.07 15.50 20.30
N ILE A 480 6.44 16.50 20.92
CA ILE A 480 6.08 17.79 20.30
C ILE A 480 6.61 18.95 21.14
N PRO A 481 6.89 20.11 20.53
CA PRO A 481 7.39 21.28 21.25
C PRO A 481 6.31 21.85 22.19
N ASP A 482 6.78 22.57 23.22
CA ASP A 482 5.92 23.32 24.12
C ASP A 482 5.28 24.53 23.41
N TRP A 483 4.11 24.96 23.90
CA TRP A 483 3.45 26.15 23.39
C TRP A 483 4.29 27.43 23.43
N SER A 484 5.22 27.52 24.37
CA SER A 484 6.10 28.66 24.54
C SER A 484 7.24 28.73 23.50
N THR A 485 7.56 27.62 22.85
CA THR A 485 8.67 27.51 21.89
C THR A 485 8.20 27.53 20.43
N LEU A 486 6.91 27.77 20.19
CA LEU A 486 6.31 27.76 18.86
C LEU A 486 6.84 28.89 17.96
N ASN A 487 7.11 28.55 16.72
CA ASN A 487 7.22 29.54 15.66
C ASN A 487 5.82 30.09 15.31
N THR A 488 5.50 31.24 15.90
CA THR A 488 4.17 31.86 15.77
C THR A 488 3.82 32.22 14.32
N THR A 489 4.81 32.54 13.49
CA THR A 489 4.59 32.86 12.07
C THR A 489 4.14 31.64 11.30
N VAL A 490 4.85 30.51 11.42
CA VAL A 490 4.51 29.25 10.73
C VAL A 490 3.19 28.72 11.26
N ALA A 491 2.98 28.71 12.58
CA ALA A 491 1.73 28.31 13.20
C ALA A 491 0.55 29.17 12.71
N GLY A 492 0.71 30.49 12.67
CA GLY A 492 -0.31 31.42 12.19
C GLY A 492 -0.67 31.19 10.73
N LEU A 493 0.32 30.96 9.85
CA LEU A 493 0.07 30.68 8.43
C LEU A 493 -0.63 29.33 8.22
N LEU A 494 -0.27 28.29 8.98
CA LEU A 494 -0.93 26.98 8.93
C LEU A 494 -2.40 27.08 9.38
N VAL A 495 -2.66 27.74 10.51
CA VAL A 495 -4.01 27.96 11.00
C VAL A 495 -4.82 28.80 10.01
N LEU A 496 -4.21 29.85 9.45
CA LEU A 496 -4.86 30.69 8.43
C LEU A 496 -5.23 29.86 7.19
N SER A 497 -4.34 28.99 6.72
CA SER A 497 -4.65 28.12 5.57
C SER A 497 -5.83 27.18 5.84
N SER A 498 -5.90 26.59 7.05
CA SER A 498 -7.07 25.79 7.47
C SER A 498 -8.33 26.64 7.59
N ALA A 499 -8.23 27.83 8.18
CA ALA A 499 -9.35 28.75 8.33
C ALA A 499 -9.92 29.19 6.98
N VAL A 500 -9.07 29.52 6.02
CA VAL A 500 -9.48 29.86 4.65
C VAL A 500 -10.19 28.69 3.98
N GLY A 501 -9.62 27.48 4.03
CA GLY A 501 -10.24 26.28 3.45
C GLY A 501 -11.59 25.96 4.09
N CYS A 502 -11.68 26.02 5.43
CA CYS A 502 -12.91 25.79 6.17
C CYS A 502 -13.97 26.87 5.87
N THR A 503 -13.58 28.13 5.86
CA THR A 503 -14.51 29.26 5.62
C THR A 503 -15.07 29.20 4.20
N LEU A 504 -14.23 29.00 3.19
CA LEU A 504 -14.68 28.86 1.80
C LEU A 504 -15.60 27.64 1.64
N GLY A 505 -15.23 26.49 2.22
CA GLY A 505 -16.05 25.29 2.18
C GLY A 505 -17.39 25.50 2.89
N SER A 506 -17.40 26.11 4.06
CA SER A 506 -18.63 26.40 4.83
C SER A 506 -19.53 27.39 4.12
N PHE A 507 -18.95 28.45 3.55
CA PHE A 507 -19.69 29.45 2.82
C PHE A 507 -20.43 28.86 1.61
N ILE A 508 -19.79 27.96 0.88
CA ILE A 508 -20.36 27.32 -0.33
C ILE A 508 -21.35 26.21 0.05
N TYR A 509 -21.00 25.34 0.99
CA TYR A 509 -21.72 24.07 1.22
C TYR A 509 -22.65 24.06 2.44
N LEU A 510 -22.44 24.91 3.43
CA LEU A 510 -23.30 25.01 4.60
C LEU A 510 -24.31 26.14 4.49
N ASN A 511 -24.04 27.17 3.68
CA ASN A 511 -24.98 28.25 3.46
C ASN A 511 -26.14 27.78 2.55
N GLY A 512 -27.38 27.88 3.03
CA GLY A 512 -28.57 27.49 2.28
C GLY A 512 -28.92 28.41 1.10
N SER A 513 -28.27 29.59 1.00
CA SER A 513 -28.52 30.58 -0.07
C SER A 513 -27.83 30.28 -1.38
N PHE A 514 -26.82 29.41 -1.38
CA PHE A 514 -26.08 29.04 -2.57
C PHE A 514 -26.46 27.65 -3.06
N ALA A 515 -26.55 27.47 -4.39
CA ALA A 515 -26.59 26.15 -4.98
C ALA A 515 -25.26 25.44 -4.63
N LYS A 516 -25.35 24.24 -4.05
CA LYS A 516 -24.17 23.45 -3.68
C LYS A 516 -23.51 22.90 -4.96
N PRO A 517 -22.46 23.52 -5.50
CA PRO A 517 -21.88 23.05 -6.74
C PRO A 517 -21.15 21.72 -6.49
N VAL A 518 -21.58 20.69 -7.16
CA VAL A 518 -20.83 19.42 -7.22
C VAL A 518 -19.69 19.55 -8.21
N ARG A 519 -19.87 20.42 -9.23
CA ARG A 519 -18.91 20.67 -10.29
C ARG A 519 -18.36 22.09 -10.19
N PHE A 520 -17.03 22.21 -10.33
CA PHE A 520 -16.31 23.47 -10.27
C PHE A 520 -15.78 23.88 -11.64
N GLY A 521 -15.86 25.19 -11.94
CA GLY A 521 -15.27 25.75 -13.15
C GLY A 521 -15.90 25.24 -14.44
N THR A 522 -15.09 25.13 -15.49
CA THR A 522 -15.51 24.56 -16.77
C THR A 522 -15.62 23.05 -16.66
N LYS A 523 -16.53 22.44 -17.45
CA LYS A 523 -16.70 20.98 -17.49
C LYS A 523 -15.39 20.24 -17.73
N SER A 524 -14.55 20.76 -18.63
CA SER A 524 -13.26 20.15 -18.96
C SER A 524 -12.28 20.13 -17.77
N LEU A 525 -12.25 21.19 -16.96
CA LEU A 525 -11.40 21.28 -15.77
C LEU A 525 -11.89 20.33 -14.68
N GLN A 526 -13.20 20.29 -14.46
CA GLN A 526 -13.80 19.34 -13.52
C GLN A 526 -13.52 17.91 -13.93
N ASP A 527 -13.72 17.55 -15.20
CA ASP A 527 -13.49 16.21 -15.71
C ASP A 527 -11.99 15.85 -15.61
N PHE A 528 -11.09 16.81 -15.85
CA PHE A 528 -9.64 16.61 -15.72
C PHE A 528 -9.23 16.17 -14.31
N PHE A 529 -9.76 16.81 -13.27
CA PHE A 529 -9.50 16.40 -11.88
C PHE A 529 -10.33 15.20 -11.45
N ALA A 530 -11.60 15.11 -11.83
CA ALA A 530 -12.48 14.01 -11.46
C ALA A 530 -12.00 12.65 -12.01
N TYR A 531 -11.38 12.66 -13.19
CA TYR A 531 -10.75 11.48 -13.79
C TYR A 531 -9.26 11.35 -13.48
N ASP A 532 -8.79 11.97 -12.41
CA ASP A 532 -7.41 11.86 -11.93
C ASP A 532 -6.38 12.15 -13.03
N PHE A 533 -6.48 13.34 -13.62
CA PHE A 533 -5.63 13.79 -14.75
C PHE A 533 -5.64 12.83 -15.95
N TYR A 534 -6.68 12.01 -16.09
CA TYR A 534 -6.78 10.90 -17.05
C TYR A 534 -5.65 9.87 -16.93
N THR A 535 -5.08 9.70 -15.74
CA THR A 535 -3.96 8.79 -15.49
C THR A 535 -4.30 7.35 -15.86
N GLU A 536 -5.51 6.85 -15.57
CA GLU A 536 -5.96 5.52 -15.99
C GLU A 536 -5.94 5.35 -17.52
N LYS A 537 -6.38 6.38 -18.27
CA LYS A 537 -6.34 6.33 -19.74
C LYS A 537 -4.90 6.32 -20.26
N LEU A 538 -4.02 7.12 -19.62
CA LEU A 538 -2.60 7.15 -19.95
C LEU A 538 -1.96 5.77 -19.74
N TYR A 539 -2.25 5.12 -18.62
CA TYR A 539 -1.78 3.74 -18.36
C TYR A 539 -2.27 2.75 -19.39
N ARG A 540 -3.56 2.78 -19.74
CA ARG A 540 -4.12 1.90 -20.77
C ARG A 540 -3.45 2.09 -22.12
N PHE A 541 -3.20 3.35 -22.51
CA PHE A 541 -2.61 3.67 -23.80
C PHE A 541 -1.10 3.42 -23.86
N THR A 542 -0.39 3.50 -22.76
CA THR A 542 1.06 3.28 -22.69
C THR A 542 1.40 1.87 -22.21
N VAL A 543 1.31 1.64 -20.92
CA VAL A 543 1.77 0.40 -20.26
C VAL A 543 0.97 -0.80 -20.74
N VAL A 544 -0.37 -0.75 -20.64
CA VAL A 544 -1.23 -1.89 -20.99
C VAL A 544 -1.11 -2.20 -22.49
N PHE A 545 -1.09 -1.18 -23.34
CA PHE A 545 -0.92 -1.37 -24.78
C PHE A 545 0.42 -2.04 -25.11
N VAL A 546 1.53 -1.57 -24.55
CA VAL A 546 2.86 -2.16 -24.79
C VAL A 546 2.90 -3.61 -24.30
N VAL A 547 2.41 -3.88 -23.09
CA VAL A 547 2.35 -5.24 -22.54
C VAL A 547 1.49 -6.16 -23.42
N ASP A 548 0.35 -5.68 -23.91
CA ASP A 548 -0.52 -6.45 -24.81
C ASP A 548 0.19 -6.78 -26.14
N GLN A 549 0.91 -5.80 -26.74
CA GLN A 549 1.68 -6.06 -27.97
C GLN A 549 2.80 -7.07 -27.74
N VAL A 550 3.55 -6.93 -26.66
CA VAL A 550 4.63 -7.88 -26.29
C VAL A 550 4.03 -9.28 -26.01
N SER A 551 2.93 -9.36 -25.28
CA SER A 551 2.23 -10.62 -25.02
C SER A 551 1.77 -11.30 -26.30
N ARG A 552 1.20 -10.55 -27.26
CA ARG A 552 0.81 -11.08 -28.57
C ARG A 552 2.02 -11.57 -29.37
N ALA A 553 3.12 -10.82 -29.35
CA ALA A 553 4.34 -11.22 -30.05
C ALA A 553 4.93 -12.52 -29.45
N ILE A 554 4.98 -12.62 -28.10
CA ILE A 554 5.45 -13.84 -27.42
C ILE A 554 4.49 -15.01 -27.72
N SER A 555 3.19 -14.82 -27.63
CA SER A 555 2.22 -15.88 -27.95
C SER A 555 2.29 -16.33 -29.41
N TRP A 556 2.58 -15.40 -30.32
CA TRP A 556 2.83 -15.72 -31.73
C TRP A 556 4.10 -16.57 -31.88
N ALA A 557 5.20 -16.15 -31.24
CA ALA A 557 6.46 -16.87 -31.29
C ALA A 557 6.34 -18.28 -30.67
N ASP A 558 5.65 -18.41 -29.54
CA ASP A 558 5.38 -19.68 -28.90
C ASP A 558 4.62 -20.62 -29.85
N ARG A 559 3.50 -20.16 -30.39
CA ARG A 559 2.63 -20.97 -31.26
C ARG A 559 3.27 -21.34 -32.60
N TYR A 560 3.95 -20.38 -33.25
CA TYR A 560 4.42 -20.58 -34.64
C TYR A 560 5.89 -20.97 -34.72
N ILE A 561 6.74 -20.52 -33.78
CA ILE A 561 8.17 -20.88 -33.77
C ILE A 561 8.35 -22.14 -32.92
N ILE A 562 8.02 -22.10 -31.62
CA ILE A 562 8.32 -23.21 -30.70
C ILE A 562 7.47 -24.43 -31.06
N ASP A 563 6.16 -24.29 -31.01
CA ASP A 563 5.23 -25.37 -31.37
C ASP A 563 5.38 -25.78 -32.85
N GLY A 564 5.65 -24.81 -33.73
CA GLY A 564 5.92 -25.05 -35.14
C GLY A 564 7.12 -25.94 -35.38
N VAL A 565 8.23 -25.70 -34.69
CA VAL A 565 9.44 -26.53 -34.77
C VAL A 565 9.18 -27.92 -34.20
N VAL A 566 8.51 -28.03 -33.05
CA VAL A 566 8.15 -29.32 -32.45
C VAL A 566 7.28 -30.14 -33.39
N ASN A 567 6.26 -29.52 -33.97
CA ASN A 567 5.36 -30.16 -34.94
C ASN A 567 6.11 -30.56 -36.23
N LEU A 568 7.03 -29.72 -36.71
CA LEU A 568 7.87 -30.03 -37.87
C LEU A 568 8.73 -31.27 -37.62
N VAL A 569 9.36 -31.36 -36.45
CA VAL A 569 10.15 -32.54 -36.06
C VAL A 569 9.26 -33.80 -36.03
N GLY A 570 8.05 -33.68 -35.45
CA GLY A 570 7.06 -34.76 -35.44
C GLY A 570 6.65 -35.19 -36.85
N LEU A 571 6.34 -34.22 -37.71
CA LEU A 571 6.00 -34.47 -39.12
C LEU A 571 7.13 -35.10 -39.90
N LEU A 572 8.38 -34.62 -39.76
CA LEU A 572 9.57 -35.18 -40.37
C LEU A 572 9.81 -36.63 -39.92
N THR A 573 9.58 -36.91 -38.64
CA THR A 573 9.71 -38.28 -38.09
C THR A 573 8.67 -39.24 -38.70
N VAL A 574 7.39 -38.79 -38.76
CA VAL A 574 6.29 -39.57 -39.37
C VAL A 574 6.55 -39.77 -40.86
N PHE A 575 6.94 -38.71 -41.58
CA PHE A 575 7.25 -38.75 -43.01
C PHE A 575 8.44 -39.67 -43.30
N SER A 576 9.50 -39.59 -42.51
CA SER A 576 10.66 -40.47 -42.59
C SER A 576 10.27 -41.93 -42.35
N GLY A 577 9.43 -42.19 -41.33
CA GLY A 577 8.93 -43.53 -41.05
C GLY A 577 8.07 -44.10 -42.20
N GLN A 578 7.22 -43.27 -42.80
CA GLN A 578 6.44 -43.69 -43.99
C GLN A 578 7.35 -43.91 -45.20
N SER A 579 8.32 -43.05 -45.42
CA SER A 579 9.31 -43.21 -46.51
C SER A 579 10.10 -44.49 -46.36
N LEU A 580 10.54 -44.81 -45.14
CA LEU A 580 11.20 -46.08 -44.84
C LEU A 580 10.31 -47.31 -45.10
N LYS A 581 8.99 -47.19 -44.80
CA LYS A 581 8.03 -48.25 -45.10
C LYS A 581 7.96 -48.62 -46.60
N TYR A 582 8.06 -47.64 -47.48
CA TYR A 582 8.08 -47.88 -48.92
C TYR A 582 9.42 -48.49 -49.40
N ASN A 583 10.51 -48.29 -48.70
CA ASN A 583 11.80 -48.94 -48.99
C ASN A 583 11.82 -50.43 -48.60
N VAL A 584 10.89 -50.85 -47.71
CA VAL A 584 10.76 -52.27 -47.34
C VAL A 584 9.77 -52.92 -48.29
N SER A 585 10.22 -53.14 -49.54
CA SER A 585 9.40 -53.76 -50.64
C SER A 585 9.26 -55.26 -50.54
N GLY A 586 10.04 -55.95 -49.69
CA GLY A 586 10.09 -57.42 -49.63
C GLY A 586 10.85 -58.07 -50.80
N GLN A 587 11.33 -57.29 -51.76
CA GLN A 587 12.11 -57.78 -52.90
C GLN A 587 13.62 -57.72 -52.63
N THR A 588 14.28 -58.86 -52.49
CA THR A 588 15.71 -58.99 -52.19
C THR A 588 16.60 -58.24 -53.19
N GLN A 589 16.16 -58.14 -54.45
CA GLN A 589 16.85 -57.40 -55.50
C GLN A 589 16.96 -55.89 -55.22
N PHE A 590 15.91 -55.28 -54.66
CA PHE A 590 15.91 -53.84 -54.28
C PHE A 590 16.84 -53.58 -53.09
N TYR A 591 16.87 -54.49 -52.12
CA TYR A 591 17.81 -54.36 -50.98
C TYR A 591 19.27 -54.47 -51.41
N ALA A 592 19.57 -55.41 -52.33
CA ALA A 592 20.90 -55.53 -52.90
C ALA A 592 21.30 -54.27 -53.68
N LEU A 593 20.37 -53.70 -54.45
CA LEU A 593 20.61 -52.45 -55.20
C LEU A 593 20.86 -51.24 -54.26
N THR A 594 20.07 -51.09 -53.19
CA THR A 594 20.26 -49.99 -52.22
C THR A 594 21.56 -50.13 -51.46
N ILE A 595 21.98 -51.34 -51.12
CA ILE A 595 23.30 -51.60 -50.50
C ILE A 595 24.44 -51.23 -51.46
N LEU A 596 24.32 -51.62 -52.71
CA LEU A 596 25.31 -51.31 -53.74
C LEU A 596 25.44 -49.81 -54.01
N LEU A 597 24.28 -49.11 -54.08
CA LEU A 597 24.24 -47.65 -54.22
C LEU A 597 24.83 -46.95 -52.99
N GLY A 598 24.50 -47.44 -51.78
CA GLY A 598 25.06 -46.92 -50.55
C GLY A 598 26.58 -47.07 -50.46
N ILE A 599 27.11 -48.21 -50.82
CA ILE A 599 28.53 -48.47 -50.88
C ILE A 599 29.21 -47.60 -51.95
N ALA A 600 28.58 -47.43 -53.12
CA ALA A 600 29.11 -46.56 -54.18
C ALA A 600 29.15 -45.09 -53.76
N LEU A 601 28.07 -44.58 -53.09
CA LEU A 601 27.96 -43.23 -52.57
C LEU A 601 28.98 -42.98 -51.43
N PHE A 602 29.12 -43.94 -50.53
CA PHE A 602 30.14 -43.88 -49.46
C PHE A 602 31.53 -43.91 -50.04
N GLY A 603 31.79 -44.74 -51.04
CA GLY A 603 33.07 -44.80 -51.79
C GLY A 603 33.39 -43.45 -52.47
N LEU A 604 32.40 -42.85 -53.10
CA LEU A 604 32.52 -41.49 -53.69
C LEU A 604 32.78 -40.42 -52.64
N LEU A 605 32.10 -40.45 -51.51
CA LEU A 605 32.34 -39.50 -50.41
C LEU A 605 33.73 -39.63 -49.81
N VAL A 606 34.18 -40.82 -49.59
CA VAL A 606 35.55 -41.11 -49.07
C VAL A 606 36.63 -40.78 -50.09
N SER A 607 36.40 -41.02 -51.38
CA SER A 607 37.32 -40.67 -52.44
C SER A 607 37.25 -39.21 -52.90
N TRP A 608 36.23 -38.44 -52.52
CA TRP A 608 36.07 -37.06 -52.90
C TRP A 608 37.29 -36.14 -52.63
N PRO A 609 37.92 -36.20 -51.45
CA PRO A 609 39.17 -35.45 -51.22
C PRO A 609 40.33 -35.84 -52.12
N LEU A 610 40.39 -37.13 -52.56
CA LEU A 610 41.39 -37.62 -53.50
C LEU A 610 41.11 -37.19 -54.94
N LEU A 611 39.83 -37.24 -55.34
CA LEU A 611 39.38 -36.79 -56.67
C LEU A 611 39.51 -35.26 -56.80
N ALA A 612 39.23 -34.50 -55.76
CA ALA A 612 39.46 -33.06 -55.75
C ALA A 612 40.97 -32.68 -55.82
N ARG A 613 41.85 -33.49 -55.26
CA ARG A 613 43.32 -33.32 -55.44
C ARG A 613 43.77 -33.69 -56.81
N LEU A 614 43.26 -34.75 -57.43
CA LEU A 614 43.60 -35.18 -58.79
C LEU A 614 43.12 -34.13 -59.84
N SER A 615 41.98 -33.51 -59.69
CA SER A 615 41.51 -32.44 -60.58
C SER A 615 42.38 -31.18 -60.50
N LEU A 616 43.03 -30.91 -59.38
CA LEU A 616 43.99 -29.82 -59.21
C LEU A 616 45.34 -30.13 -59.84
N ILE A 617 45.70 -31.41 -60.03
CA ILE A 617 46.95 -31.86 -60.66
C ILE A 617 46.84 -31.99 -62.19
N ILE A 618 45.61 -32.23 -62.71
CA ILE A 618 45.39 -32.44 -64.17
C ILE A 618 44.94 -31.12 -64.85
N GLY A 619 44.52 -30.15 -64.07
CA GLY A 619 44.02 -28.81 -64.55
C GLY A 619 45.03 -27.66 -64.38
N GLY A 620 46.31 -27.93 -64.04
CA GLY A 620 47.37 -26.93 -63.90
C GLY A 620 48.35 -27.02 -65.06
#